data_7a54787bda311fe4269f2f0bcf49e959
#
_entry.id   7a54787bda311fe4269f2f0bcf49e959
#
_cell.length_a   1.000
_cell.length_b   1.000
_cell.length_c   1.000
_cell.angle_alpha   90.00
_cell.angle_beta   90.00
_cell.angle_gamma   90.00
#
_symmetry.space_group_name_H-M   'P 1'
#
loop_
_entity.id
_entity.type
_entity.pdbx_description
1 polymer ?
#
loop_
_entity_poly.entity_id
_entity_poly.type
_entity_poly.pdbx_seq_one_letter_code
_entity_poly.pdbx_strand_id
1 'polypeptide(L)'
;MIETVQQLLRQRRHDDTPALAHGDRVWTWREHLAEAEAEAAALIAVADPSRPLHVGALLPNSPAMLRAMAAAALGGYVLCGINTTRRGAGLLADIRRSDCQLLLADPEHLALLDGLDLNGIQVLDVTGARYAELVSAAPPLVPHREVTGGDTLMMIFTSGTSGDPKVVRLAHAMAIMCGASLIFQYDITAADVCYLSMPLFHSNGVAAGWAVAIGAGATMVPARFSPSRFLDDVRRHRVTYLNYVGKPLALILSTPERPDDADNPLRVAFGNEATDRDIAEFARRFGCRVVDSFGSSEFAVIVVREDGTPPGSIGRPYPGVSVYNSTTLTECAVAEFDEHGALTNFDDAVGELVNTQGAGPFAGYYNDPAATAERMRHGMYWSGDLAYRDADGWIYLAGRTADWMRVDGENLAAGPIERILGRLPEVSQVAVYAVPDDRVGDQVMAALVLRAGTRLTPDRFAKFLAAQPDLSPKAWPRYVRINADLPTTATNKILKRALIAAGVSAEGGVLWTRPARGTAYRQLTASSA
;
A
#
# COMPACT_ATOMS: atom_id res chain seq x y z
N MET A 1 -1.50 -26.90 -14.87
CA MET A 1 -0.93 -25.68 -14.23
C MET A 1 -1.94 -25.19 -13.22
N ILE A 2 -1.52 -24.73 -12.04
CA ILE A 2 -2.45 -24.16 -11.02
C ILE A 2 -2.81 -22.75 -11.48
N GLU A 3 -4.08 -22.49 -11.71
CA GLU A 3 -4.57 -21.20 -12.21
C GLU A 3 -5.39 -20.43 -11.17
N THR A 4 -5.85 -21.14 -10.13
CA THR A 4 -6.71 -20.54 -9.10
C THR A 4 -6.24 -20.84 -7.70
N VAL A 5 -6.50 -19.91 -6.78
CA VAL A 5 -6.26 -20.13 -5.34
C VAL A 5 -7.11 -21.30 -4.82
N GLN A 6 -8.32 -21.50 -5.36
CA GLN A 6 -9.16 -22.66 -5.04
C GLN A 6 -8.43 -23.98 -5.30
N GLN A 7 -7.82 -24.14 -6.49
CA GLN A 7 -7.03 -25.34 -6.84
C GLN A 7 -5.79 -25.47 -5.92
N LEU A 8 -5.09 -24.35 -5.67
CA LEU A 8 -3.90 -24.34 -4.82
C LEU A 8 -4.20 -24.83 -3.39
N LEU A 9 -5.24 -24.30 -2.76
CA LEU A 9 -5.61 -24.68 -1.39
C LEU A 9 -6.11 -26.13 -1.32
N ARG A 10 -6.86 -26.60 -2.31
CA ARG A 10 -7.32 -28.01 -2.36
C ARG A 10 -6.17 -29.01 -2.33
N GLN A 11 -5.00 -28.69 -2.89
CA GLN A 11 -3.83 -29.59 -2.86
C GLN A 11 -3.26 -29.76 -1.45
N ARG A 12 -3.54 -28.83 -0.51
CA ARG A 12 -3.03 -28.86 0.85
C ARG A 12 -4.00 -29.45 1.90
N ARG A 13 -5.15 -29.99 1.46
CA ARG A 13 -6.17 -30.56 2.36
C ARG A 13 -5.68 -31.67 3.28
N HIS A 14 -4.60 -32.34 2.90
CA HIS A 14 -4.00 -33.45 3.64
C HIS A 14 -2.60 -33.13 4.14
N ASP A 15 -2.22 -31.85 4.14
CA ASP A 15 -0.92 -31.37 4.57
C ASP A 15 -0.94 -31.11 6.08
N ASP A 16 -0.12 -31.83 6.84
CA ASP A 16 0.00 -31.72 8.31
C ASP A 16 1.11 -30.75 8.75
N THR A 17 1.74 -30.05 7.79
CA THR A 17 2.71 -29.01 8.14
C THR A 17 2.02 -27.77 8.70
N PRO A 18 2.73 -26.95 9.51
CA PRO A 18 2.15 -25.72 10.08
C PRO A 18 1.69 -24.75 9.00
N ALA A 19 0.44 -24.30 9.10
CA ALA A 19 -0.16 -23.30 8.21
C ALA A 19 -0.27 -21.93 8.86
N LEU A 20 -0.61 -21.89 10.15
CA LEU A 20 -0.99 -20.68 10.86
C LEU A 20 -0.55 -20.77 12.32
N ALA A 21 0.12 -19.74 12.82
CA ALA A 21 0.47 -19.61 14.24
C ALA A 21 -0.08 -18.29 14.79
N HIS A 22 -0.80 -18.35 15.92
CA HIS A 22 -1.32 -17.19 16.63
C HIS A 22 -1.43 -17.45 18.12
N GLY A 23 -0.81 -16.59 18.93
CA GLY A 23 -0.65 -16.87 20.37
C GLY A 23 0.17 -18.14 20.58
N ASP A 24 -0.39 -19.09 21.32
CA ASP A 24 0.24 -20.39 21.58
C ASP A 24 -0.32 -21.52 20.71
N ARG A 25 -1.29 -21.21 19.85
CA ARG A 25 -1.92 -22.19 18.95
C ARG A 25 -1.26 -22.19 17.59
N VAL A 26 -0.99 -23.39 17.08
CA VAL A 26 -0.57 -23.64 15.71
C VAL A 26 -1.60 -24.53 15.04
N TRP A 27 -2.02 -24.16 13.84
CA TRP A 27 -2.87 -24.98 12.98
C TRP A 27 -2.04 -25.57 11.87
N THR A 28 -2.31 -26.81 11.54
CA THR A 28 -1.82 -27.43 10.29
C THR A 28 -2.61 -26.89 9.10
N TRP A 29 -2.09 -27.09 7.87
CA TRP A 29 -2.86 -26.79 6.65
C TRP A 29 -4.18 -27.55 6.63
N ARG A 30 -4.18 -28.83 7.01
CA ARG A 30 -5.39 -29.65 7.11
C ARG A 30 -6.42 -29.00 8.04
N GLU A 31 -6.03 -28.62 9.24
CA GLU A 31 -6.94 -28.02 10.22
C GLU A 31 -7.47 -26.67 9.75
N HIS A 32 -6.58 -25.79 9.26
CA HIS A 32 -6.95 -24.49 8.75
C HIS A 32 -7.94 -24.57 7.59
N LEU A 33 -7.70 -25.48 6.65
CA LEU A 33 -8.57 -25.65 5.49
C LEU A 33 -9.89 -26.35 5.83
N ALA A 34 -9.88 -27.29 6.80
CA ALA A 34 -11.14 -27.88 7.30
C ALA A 34 -12.03 -26.84 7.97
N GLU A 35 -11.46 -25.96 8.80
CA GLU A 35 -12.23 -24.84 9.38
C GLU A 35 -12.74 -23.88 8.28
N ALA A 36 -11.94 -23.61 7.24
CA ALA A 36 -12.33 -22.74 6.12
C ALA A 36 -13.43 -23.38 5.25
N GLU A 37 -13.38 -24.68 5.01
CA GLU A 37 -14.43 -25.40 4.27
C GLU A 37 -15.77 -25.41 5.02
N ALA A 38 -15.74 -25.61 6.34
CA ALA A 38 -16.95 -25.54 7.17
C ALA A 38 -17.55 -24.13 7.17
N GLU A 39 -16.70 -23.09 7.28
CA GLU A 39 -17.13 -21.69 7.16
C GLU A 39 -17.74 -21.40 5.78
N ALA A 40 -17.09 -21.83 4.70
CA ALA A 40 -17.58 -21.62 3.35
C ALA A 40 -18.96 -22.28 3.14
N ALA A 41 -19.11 -23.52 3.58
CA ALA A 41 -20.38 -24.25 3.49
C ALA A 41 -21.50 -23.56 4.27
N ALA A 42 -21.20 -23.07 5.48
CA ALA A 42 -22.14 -22.34 6.33
C ALA A 42 -22.61 -21.04 5.67
N LEU A 43 -21.68 -20.25 5.14
CA LEU A 43 -22.00 -18.96 4.50
C LEU A 43 -22.78 -19.15 3.20
N ILE A 44 -22.45 -20.16 2.40
CA ILE A 44 -23.20 -20.51 1.18
C ILE A 44 -24.63 -20.93 1.54
N ALA A 45 -24.83 -21.70 2.63
CA ALA A 45 -26.14 -22.19 3.04
C ALA A 45 -27.12 -21.10 3.51
N VAL A 46 -26.59 -19.98 4.05
CA VAL A 46 -27.42 -18.86 4.53
C VAL A 46 -27.52 -17.69 3.54
N ALA A 47 -26.77 -17.76 2.43
CA ALA A 47 -26.75 -16.72 1.43
C ALA A 47 -28.06 -16.70 0.62
N ASP A 48 -28.48 -15.50 0.20
CA ASP A 48 -29.58 -15.33 -0.75
C ASP A 48 -29.09 -15.69 -2.17
N PRO A 49 -29.61 -16.74 -2.80
CA PRO A 49 -29.15 -17.19 -4.11
C PRO A 49 -29.52 -16.22 -5.25
N SER A 50 -30.42 -15.26 -5.01
CA SER A 50 -30.81 -14.24 -5.99
C SER A 50 -29.83 -13.08 -6.08
N ARG A 51 -28.85 -13.00 -5.17
CA ARG A 51 -27.85 -11.94 -5.06
C ARG A 51 -26.45 -12.48 -5.35
N PRO A 52 -25.51 -11.65 -5.84
CA PRO A 52 -24.10 -12.02 -5.87
C PRO A 52 -23.62 -12.48 -4.49
N LEU A 53 -22.93 -13.61 -4.43
CA LEU A 53 -22.38 -14.08 -3.16
C LEU A 53 -21.08 -13.33 -2.85
N HIS A 54 -21.25 -12.16 -2.26
CA HIS A 54 -20.20 -11.33 -1.72
C HIS A 54 -20.28 -11.33 -0.20
N VAL A 55 -19.15 -11.62 0.45
CA VAL A 55 -19.00 -11.65 1.89
C VAL A 55 -18.05 -10.53 2.32
N GLY A 56 -18.56 -9.57 3.09
CA GLY A 56 -17.73 -8.52 3.67
C GLY A 56 -16.93 -9.06 4.86
N ALA A 57 -15.69 -8.69 4.99
CA ALA A 57 -14.84 -8.99 6.15
C ALA A 57 -14.37 -7.68 6.80
N LEU A 58 -15.02 -7.29 7.90
CA LEU A 58 -14.62 -6.20 8.78
C LEU A 58 -13.82 -6.79 9.95
N LEU A 59 -12.65 -7.33 9.63
CA LEU A 59 -11.80 -8.10 10.53
C LEU A 59 -10.35 -7.56 10.53
N PRO A 60 -9.68 -7.57 11.69
CA PRO A 60 -8.24 -7.29 11.75
C PRO A 60 -7.45 -8.48 11.19
N ASN A 61 -6.13 -8.32 11.06
CA ASN A 61 -5.25 -9.45 10.79
C ASN A 61 -5.36 -10.47 11.93
N SER A 62 -6.04 -11.56 11.68
CA SER A 62 -6.39 -12.58 12.68
C SER A 62 -6.58 -13.94 12.02
N PRO A 63 -6.62 -15.03 12.81
CA PRO A 63 -7.00 -16.35 12.29
C PRO A 63 -8.36 -16.34 11.57
N ALA A 64 -9.33 -15.56 12.08
CA ALA A 64 -10.64 -15.44 11.44
C ALA A 64 -10.57 -14.80 10.05
N MET A 65 -9.76 -13.76 9.86
CA MET A 65 -9.56 -13.14 8.54
C MET A 65 -8.91 -14.11 7.55
N LEU A 66 -7.86 -14.84 7.98
CA LEU A 66 -7.20 -15.83 7.12
C LEU A 66 -8.12 -16.99 6.77
N ARG A 67 -8.97 -17.43 7.71
CA ARG A 67 -9.99 -18.44 7.46
C ARG A 67 -11.05 -17.94 6.46
N ALA A 68 -11.53 -16.71 6.60
CA ALA A 68 -12.47 -16.10 5.66
C ALA A 68 -11.89 -15.98 4.23
N MET A 69 -10.60 -15.65 4.10
CA MET A 69 -9.91 -15.61 2.80
C MET A 69 -9.84 -17.00 2.15
N ALA A 70 -9.46 -18.01 2.94
CA ALA A 70 -9.42 -19.39 2.46
C ALA A 70 -10.82 -19.93 2.15
N ALA A 71 -11.82 -19.62 2.98
CA ALA A 71 -13.21 -20.00 2.79
C ALA A 71 -13.80 -19.43 1.49
N ALA A 72 -13.54 -18.15 1.20
CA ALA A 72 -13.97 -17.52 -0.04
C ALA A 72 -13.35 -18.21 -1.26
N ALA A 73 -12.05 -18.49 -1.22
CA ALA A 73 -11.37 -19.19 -2.30
C ALA A 73 -11.93 -20.61 -2.52
N LEU A 74 -12.08 -21.39 -1.44
CA LEU A 74 -12.60 -22.77 -1.52
C LEU A 74 -14.07 -22.82 -1.88
N GLY A 75 -14.86 -21.89 -1.35
CA GLY A 75 -16.30 -21.78 -1.62
C GLY A 75 -16.62 -21.18 -2.99
N GLY A 76 -15.67 -20.54 -3.66
CA GLY A 76 -15.87 -19.94 -4.98
C GLY A 76 -16.75 -18.69 -4.93
N TYR A 77 -16.66 -17.89 -3.90
CA TYR A 77 -17.35 -16.60 -3.74
C TYR A 77 -16.35 -15.46 -3.50
N VAL A 78 -16.83 -14.23 -3.52
CA VAL A 78 -15.97 -13.03 -3.40
C VAL A 78 -15.89 -12.57 -1.96
N LEU A 79 -14.66 -12.39 -1.45
CA LEU A 79 -14.45 -11.71 -0.18
C LEU A 79 -14.24 -10.21 -0.40
N CYS A 80 -14.95 -9.37 0.34
CA CYS A 80 -14.81 -7.92 0.31
C CYS A 80 -14.04 -7.46 1.55
N GLY A 81 -12.80 -7.01 1.36
CA GLY A 81 -11.97 -6.52 2.46
C GLY A 81 -12.40 -5.14 2.94
N ILE A 82 -13.20 -5.07 4.02
CA ILE A 82 -13.68 -3.82 4.56
C ILE A 82 -12.63 -3.20 5.48
N ASN A 83 -12.32 -1.93 5.25
CA ASN A 83 -11.28 -1.24 5.99
C ASN A 83 -11.69 -0.97 7.45
N THR A 84 -11.02 -1.61 8.39
CA THR A 84 -11.28 -1.54 9.84
C THR A 84 -11.04 -0.16 10.47
N THR A 85 -10.39 0.77 9.75
CA THR A 85 -10.16 2.14 10.24
C THR A 85 -11.24 3.13 9.80
N ARG A 86 -12.15 2.73 8.91
CA ARG A 86 -13.28 3.56 8.46
C ARG A 86 -14.33 3.68 9.54
N ARG A 87 -15.09 4.78 9.51
CA ARG A 87 -16.13 5.08 10.51
C ARG A 87 -17.37 5.68 9.87
N GLY A 88 -18.51 5.51 10.49
CA GLY A 88 -19.77 6.18 10.17
C GLY A 88 -20.20 6.03 8.71
N ALA A 89 -20.60 7.13 8.07
CA ALA A 89 -21.07 7.15 6.69
C ALA A 89 -20.03 6.61 5.68
N GLY A 90 -18.73 6.82 5.92
CA GLY A 90 -17.68 6.29 5.07
C GLY A 90 -17.57 4.77 5.15
N LEU A 91 -17.72 4.18 6.34
CA LEU A 91 -17.75 2.72 6.50
C LEU A 91 -18.99 2.13 5.82
N LEU A 92 -20.16 2.74 6.03
CA LEU A 92 -21.41 2.30 5.39
C LEU A 92 -21.30 2.36 3.86
N ALA A 93 -20.70 3.41 3.32
CA ALA A 93 -20.51 3.55 1.87
C ALA A 93 -19.61 2.43 1.30
N ASP A 94 -18.52 2.05 2.00
CA ASP A 94 -17.66 0.97 1.57
C ASP A 94 -18.39 -0.39 1.61
N ILE A 95 -19.14 -0.66 2.69
CA ILE A 95 -19.95 -1.87 2.83
C ILE A 95 -20.98 -1.96 1.69
N ARG A 96 -21.72 -0.88 1.41
CA ARG A 96 -22.72 -0.87 0.34
C ARG A 96 -22.11 -1.00 -1.05
N ARG A 97 -20.94 -0.38 -1.31
CA ARG A 97 -20.23 -0.52 -2.59
C ARG A 97 -19.74 -1.93 -2.89
N SER A 98 -19.52 -2.74 -1.85
CA SER A 98 -19.11 -4.13 -2.03
C SER A 98 -20.26 -5.05 -2.48
N ASP A 99 -21.51 -4.60 -2.44
CA ASP A 99 -22.71 -5.42 -2.63
C ASP A 99 -22.73 -6.68 -1.75
N CYS A 100 -22.03 -6.67 -0.60
CA CYS A 100 -22.01 -7.83 0.27
C CYS A 100 -23.41 -8.05 0.88
N GLN A 101 -23.80 -9.31 0.94
CA GLN A 101 -25.03 -9.75 1.60
C GLN A 101 -24.78 -10.29 3.01
N LEU A 102 -23.55 -10.71 3.29
CA LEU A 102 -23.07 -11.19 4.58
C LEU A 102 -21.89 -10.32 5.01
N LEU A 103 -21.81 -9.96 6.29
CA LEU A 103 -20.71 -9.17 6.84
C LEU A 103 -20.16 -9.87 8.09
N LEU A 104 -18.93 -10.36 7.99
CA LEU A 104 -18.19 -10.94 9.10
C LEU A 104 -17.51 -9.84 9.91
N ALA A 105 -17.68 -9.84 11.22
CA ALA A 105 -17.01 -8.92 12.12
C ALA A 105 -16.70 -9.61 13.46
N ASP A 106 -15.69 -9.11 14.17
CA ASP A 106 -15.41 -9.48 15.55
C ASP A 106 -16.04 -8.45 16.53
N PRO A 107 -16.06 -8.70 17.84
CA PRO A 107 -16.69 -7.79 18.81
C PRO A 107 -16.11 -6.36 18.81
N GLU A 108 -14.81 -6.18 18.55
CA GLU A 108 -14.19 -4.85 18.48
C GLU A 108 -14.77 -4.04 17.31
N HIS A 109 -15.02 -4.70 16.18
CA HIS A 109 -15.47 -4.04 14.95
C HIS A 109 -16.99 -4.01 14.79
N LEU A 110 -17.74 -4.87 15.49
CA LEU A 110 -19.20 -4.79 15.56
C LEU A 110 -19.68 -3.45 16.10
N ALA A 111 -18.99 -2.90 17.09
CA ALA A 111 -19.31 -1.58 17.65
C ALA A 111 -19.20 -0.44 16.62
N LEU A 112 -18.45 -0.62 15.52
CA LEU A 112 -18.36 0.37 14.44
C LEU A 112 -19.61 0.41 13.55
N LEU A 113 -20.46 -0.60 13.65
CA LEU A 113 -21.69 -0.75 12.88
C LEU A 113 -22.92 -0.14 13.57
N ASP A 114 -22.77 0.26 14.83
CA ASP A 114 -23.86 0.84 15.61
C ASP A 114 -24.41 2.10 14.94
N GLY A 115 -25.74 2.12 14.76
CA GLY A 115 -26.45 3.23 14.12
C GLY A 115 -26.32 3.31 12.59
N LEU A 116 -25.63 2.35 11.94
CA LEU A 116 -25.57 2.26 10.48
C LEU A 116 -26.78 1.51 9.93
N ASP A 117 -27.31 2.00 8.81
CA ASP A 117 -28.38 1.32 8.07
C ASP A 117 -27.79 0.17 7.23
N LEU A 118 -27.84 -1.04 7.79
CA LEU A 118 -27.36 -2.29 7.18
C LEU A 118 -28.50 -3.14 6.60
N ASN A 119 -29.62 -2.53 6.21
CA ASN A 119 -30.75 -3.25 5.62
C ASN A 119 -30.31 -4.10 4.43
N GLY A 120 -30.71 -5.37 4.42
CA GLY A 120 -30.34 -6.36 3.42
C GLY A 120 -28.95 -6.98 3.59
N ILE A 121 -28.23 -6.68 4.69
CA ILE A 121 -26.93 -7.25 5.02
C ILE A 121 -27.04 -8.00 6.36
N GLN A 122 -26.76 -9.30 6.35
CA GLN A 122 -26.70 -10.10 7.57
C GLN A 122 -25.31 -9.96 8.21
N VAL A 123 -25.27 -9.40 9.43
CA VAL A 123 -24.03 -9.27 10.21
C VAL A 123 -23.82 -10.52 11.04
N LEU A 124 -22.62 -11.07 11.02
CA LEU A 124 -22.21 -12.29 11.69
C LEU A 124 -21.00 -12.01 12.60
N ASP A 125 -21.18 -12.18 13.91
CA ASP A 125 -20.08 -12.17 14.88
C ASP A 125 -19.31 -13.48 14.81
N VAL A 126 -18.08 -13.41 14.27
CA VAL A 126 -17.23 -14.60 14.06
C VAL A 126 -16.75 -15.28 15.35
N THR A 127 -17.00 -14.65 16.51
CA THR A 127 -16.67 -15.18 17.85
C THR A 127 -17.92 -15.63 18.62
N GLY A 128 -19.11 -15.32 18.09
CA GLY A 128 -20.38 -15.56 18.74
C GLY A 128 -20.82 -17.03 18.67
N ALA A 129 -21.59 -17.47 19.68
CA ALA A 129 -22.11 -18.85 19.75
C ALA A 129 -22.97 -19.21 18.53
N ARG A 130 -23.84 -18.28 18.08
CA ARG A 130 -24.68 -18.47 16.90
C ARG A 130 -23.86 -18.74 15.63
N TYR A 131 -22.71 -18.05 15.48
CA TYR A 131 -21.82 -18.30 14.35
C TYR A 131 -21.13 -19.66 14.45
N ALA A 132 -20.68 -20.03 15.65
CA ALA A 132 -20.09 -21.35 15.89
C ALA A 132 -21.10 -22.48 15.61
N GLU A 133 -22.36 -22.33 16.03
CA GLU A 133 -23.46 -23.25 15.71
C GLU A 133 -23.70 -23.35 14.21
N LEU A 134 -23.73 -22.21 13.49
CA LEU A 134 -23.92 -22.16 12.05
C LEU A 134 -22.81 -22.93 11.31
N VAL A 135 -21.56 -22.72 11.70
CA VAL A 135 -20.41 -23.39 11.10
C VAL A 135 -20.37 -24.88 11.44
N SER A 136 -20.67 -25.25 12.68
CA SER A 136 -20.67 -26.67 13.11
C SER A 136 -21.80 -27.50 12.51
N ALA A 137 -22.93 -26.87 12.19
CA ALA A 137 -24.08 -27.51 11.54
C ALA A 137 -23.99 -27.55 10.01
N ALA A 138 -22.94 -26.96 9.43
CA ALA A 138 -22.81 -26.86 7.98
C ALA A 138 -22.63 -28.26 7.33
N PRO A 139 -23.25 -28.50 6.16
CA PRO A 139 -23.00 -29.72 5.40
C PRO A 139 -21.57 -29.72 4.84
N PRO A 140 -21.09 -30.86 4.32
CA PRO A 140 -19.84 -30.85 3.56
C PRO A 140 -19.85 -29.79 2.45
N LEU A 141 -18.73 -29.11 2.25
CA LEU A 141 -18.64 -28.01 1.28
C LEU A 141 -18.95 -28.48 -0.15
N VAL A 142 -19.99 -27.89 -0.71
CA VAL A 142 -20.23 -27.85 -2.15
C VAL A 142 -19.95 -26.41 -2.58
N PRO A 143 -18.92 -26.14 -3.37
CA PRO A 143 -18.60 -24.77 -3.77
C PRO A 143 -19.77 -24.10 -4.48
N HIS A 144 -19.95 -22.81 -4.24
CA HIS A 144 -20.93 -21.99 -4.96
C HIS A 144 -20.67 -22.05 -6.47
N ARG A 145 -19.38 -22.08 -6.85
CA ARG A 145 -18.94 -22.36 -8.21
C ARG A 145 -17.49 -22.86 -8.24
N GLU A 146 -17.13 -23.58 -9.31
CA GLU A 146 -15.74 -23.78 -9.68
C GLU A 146 -15.25 -22.49 -10.36
N VAL A 147 -14.15 -21.94 -9.85
CA VAL A 147 -13.62 -20.65 -10.33
C VAL A 147 -12.54 -20.85 -11.39
N THR A 148 -12.44 -19.86 -12.29
CA THR A 148 -11.37 -19.70 -13.26
C THR A 148 -10.34 -18.68 -12.77
N GLY A 149 -9.19 -18.59 -13.41
CA GLY A 149 -8.16 -17.60 -13.07
C GLY A 149 -8.64 -16.14 -13.15
N GLY A 150 -9.58 -15.84 -14.06
CA GLY A 150 -10.15 -14.50 -14.23
C GLY A 150 -11.24 -14.13 -13.23
N ASP A 151 -11.76 -15.10 -12.45
CA ASP A 151 -12.77 -14.80 -11.44
C ASP A 151 -12.21 -13.99 -10.28
N THR A 152 -13.05 -13.09 -9.74
CA THR A 152 -12.68 -12.25 -8.60
C THR A 152 -12.60 -13.09 -7.33
N LEU A 153 -11.43 -13.13 -6.72
CA LEU A 153 -11.18 -13.72 -5.41
C LEU A 153 -11.56 -12.74 -4.29
N MET A 154 -11.10 -11.50 -4.44
CA MET A 154 -11.28 -10.49 -3.39
C MET A 154 -11.52 -9.10 -3.99
N MET A 155 -12.35 -8.31 -3.32
CA MET A 155 -12.50 -6.87 -3.58
C MET A 155 -11.70 -6.08 -2.56
N ILE A 156 -10.88 -5.14 -3.09
CA ILE A 156 -9.97 -4.30 -2.29
C ILE A 156 -10.30 -2.83 -2.53
N PHE A 157 -10.51 -2.09 -1.46
CA PHE A 157 -10.78 -0.66 -1.53
C PHE A 157 -9.49 0.14 -1.61
N THR A 158 -9.36 0.99 -2.64
CA THR A 158 -8.23 1.91 -2.80
C THR A 158 -8.65 3.31 -2.43
N SER A 159 -7.72 4.08 -1.84
CA SER A 159 -7.93 5.51 -1.64
C SER A 159 -7.80 6.22 -2.98
N GLY A 160 -8.93 6.40 -3.69
CA GLY A 160 -8.95 7.17 -4.93
C GLY A 160 -8.50 8.63 -4.71
N THR A 161 -7.89 9.24 -5.74
CA THR A 161 -7.55 10.67 -5.76
C THR A 161 -8.79 11.56 -5.73
N SER A 162 -9.95 11.04 -6.15
CA SER A 162 -11.25 11.75 -6.24
C SER A 162 -12.08 11.76 -4.95
N GLY A 163 -11.59 11.20 -3.84
CA GLY A 163 -12.27 11.27 -2.53
C GLY A 163 -12.93 9.96 -2.09
N ASP A 164 -13.72 9.32 -2.93
CA ASP A 164 -14.37 8.04 -2.62
C ASP A 164 -13.48 6.84 -3.01
N PRO A 165 -13.37 5.81 -2.15
CA PRO A 165 -12.59 4.62 -2.47
C PRO A 165 -13.15 3.91 -3.70
N LYS A 166 -12.25 3.51 -4.61
CA LYS A 166 -12.56 2.64 -5.75
C LYS A 166 -12.40 1.20 -5.34
N VAL A 167 -13.20 0.30 -5.88
CA VAL A 167 -13.18 -1.13 -5.55
C VAL A 167 -12.45 -1.88 -6.67
N VAL A 168 -11.23 -2.32 -6.37
CA VAL A 168 -10.41 -3.13 -7.28
C VAL A 168 -10.79 -4.60 -7.12
N ARG A 169 -10.94 -5.30 -8.25
CA ARG A 169 -11.17 -6.75 -8.31
C ARG A 169 -9.85 -7.48 -8.42
N LEU A 170 -9.45 -8.16 -7.36
CA LEU A 170 -8.28 -9.04 -7.37
C LEU A 170 -8.70 -10.42 -7.85
N ALA A 171 -8.21 -10.84 -9.02
CA ALA A 171 -8.52 -12.14 -9.59
C ALA A 171 -7.66 -13.26 -8.97
N HIS A 172 -8.15 -14.51 -9.07
CA HIS A 172 -7.41 -15.70 -8.59
C HIS A 172 -6.04 -15.84 -9.26
N ALA A 173 -5.96 -15.69 -10.58
CA ALA A 173 -4.70 -15.78 -11.32
C ALA A 173 -3.70 -14.71 -10.89
N MET A 174 -4.19 -13.50 -10.53
CA MET A 174 -3.34 -12.41 -10.06
C MET A 174 -2.69 -12.77 -8.72
N ALA A 175 -3.45 -13.29 -7.76
CA ALA A 175 -2.91 -13.73 -6.49
C ALA A 175 -1.84 -14.82 -6.67
N ILE A 176 -2.11 -15.81 -7.56
CA ILE A 176 -1.15 -16.87 -7.90
C ILE A 176 0.11 -16.27 -8.51
N MET A 177 -0.01 -15.38 -9.48
CA MET A 177 1.13 -14.78 -10.19
C MET A 177 2.01 -13.95 -9.25
N CYS A 178 1.41 -13.11 -8.41
CA CYS A 178 2.15 -12.30 -7.44
C CYS A 178 2.88 -13.17 -6.43
N GLY A 179 2.18 -14.16 -5.85
CA GLY A 179 2.79 -15.11 -4.90
C GLY A 179 3.96 -15.89 -5.54
N ALA A 180 3.74 -16.47 -6.71
CA ALA A 180 4.75 -17.27 -7.42
C ALA A 180 6.00 -16.44 -7.79
N SER A 181 5.83 -15.19 -8.23
CA SER A 181 6.93 -14.29 -8.56
C SER A 181 7.83 -14.03 -7.34
N LEU A 182 7.23 -13.68 -6.19
CA LEU A 182 7.98 -13.40 -4.96
C LEU A 182 8.60 -14.68 -4.35
N ILE A 183 7.90 -15.80 -4.42
CA ILE A 183 8.42 -17.11 -4.00
C ILE A 183 9.70 -17.45 -4.78
N PHE A 184 9.65 -17.34 -6.10
CA PHE A 184 10.79 -17.63 -6.98
C PHE A 184 11.95 -16.64 -6.73
N GLN A 185 11.65 -15.34 -6.63
CA GLN A 185 12.68 -14.29 -6.50
C GLN A 185 13.43 -14.32 -5.16
N TYR A 186 12.78 -14.81 -4.09
CA TYR A 186 13.34 -14.77 -2.73
C TYR A 186 13.50 -16.15 -2.10
N ASP A 187 13.38 -17.21 -2.88
CA ASP A 187 13.52 -18.60 -2.44
C ASP A 187 12.66 -18.91 -1.20
N ILE A 188 11.38 -18.50 -1.25
CA ILE A 188 10.45 -18.79 -0.15
C ILE A 188 9.93 -20.22 -0.29
N THR A 189 9.94 -20.95 0.81
CA THR A 189 9.59 -22.38 0.86
C THR A 189 8.59 -22.69 1.97
N ALA A 190 8.14 -23.94 2.07
CA ALA A 190 7.30 -24.40 3.17
C ALA A 190 7.97 -24.34 4.56
N ALA A 191 9.29 -24.20 4.61
CA ALA A 191 10.03 -24.03 5.86
C ALA A 191 10.01 -22.58 6.38
N ASP A 192 9.55 -21.63 5.55
CA ASP A 192 9.50 -20.22 5.92
C ASP A 192 8.29 -19.88 6.78
N VAL A 193 8.41 -18.76 7.49
CA VAL A 193 7.35 -18.18 8.31
C VAL A 193 7.11 -16.76 7.87
N CYS A 194 5.90 -16.48 7.39
CA CYS A 194 5.47 -15.19 6.85
C CYS A 194 4.74 -14.35 7.91
N TYR A 195 5.30 -13.19 8.27
CA TYR A 195 4.68 -12.25 9.21
C TYR A 195 3.70 -11.34 8.50
N LEU A 196 2.42 -11.56 8.73
CA LEU A 196 1.33 -10.84 8.07
C LEU A 196 0.83 -9.69 8.95
N SER A 197 1.60 -8.59 9.00
CA SER A 197 1.25 -7.39 9.78
C SER A 197 0.66 -6.26 8.94
N MET A 198 0.80 -6.32 7.61
CA MET A 198 0.09 -5.39 6.72
C MET A 198 -1.37 -5.78 6.57
N PRO A 199 -2.29 -4.80 6.52
CA PRO A 199 -3.72 -5.08 6.49
C PRO A 199 -4.11 -6.04 5.37
N LEU A 200 -4.78 -7.15 5.72
CA LEU A 200 -5.23 -8.18 4.78
C LEU A 200 -6.46 -7.76 3.94
N PHE A 201 -6.99 -6.56 4.18
CA PHE A 201 -7.98 -5.93 3.32
C PHE A 201 -7.35 -4.99 2.26
N HIS A 202 -6.00 -4.98 2.15
CA HIS A 202 -5.25 -4.23 1.14
C HIS A 202 -4.39 -5.13 0.26
N SER A 203 -4.13 -4.67 -0.97
CA SER A 203 -3.39 -5.42 -2.01
C SER A 203 -2.02 -5.93 -1.55
N ASN A 204 -1.23 -5.13 -0.84
CA ASN A 204 0.08 -5.58 -0.35
C ASN A 204 -0.05 -6.73 0.66
N GLY A 205 -0.96 -6.65 1.64
CA GLY A 205 -1.21 -7.73 2.61
C GLY A 205 -1.63 -9.04 1.93
N VAL A 206 -2.46 -8.92 0.88
CA VAL A 206 -2.94 -10.09 0.11
C VAL A 206 -1.86 -10.60 -0.85
N ALA A 207 -1.31 -9.77 -1.73
CA ALA A 207 -0.44 -10.21 -2.81
C ALA A 207 0.99 -10.52 -2.36
N ALA A 208 1.56 -9.67 -1.48
CA ALA A 208 2.92 -9.83 -0.99
C ALA A 208 3.01 -10.54 0.37
N GLY A 209 1.89 -10.79 1.04
CA GLY A 209 1.81 -11.52 2.29
C GLY A 209 1.13 -12.87 2.14
N TRP A 210 -0.21 -12.87 2.09
CA TRP A 210 -1.01 -14.10 2.08
C TRP A 210 -0.74 -14.99 0.86
N ALA A 211 -0.69 -14.42 -0.35
CA ALA A 211 -0.47 -15.20 -1.57
C ALA A 211 0.92 -15.87 -1.61
N VAL A 212 1.93 -15.23 -1.03
CA VAL A 212 3.27 -15.81 -0.84
C VAL A 212 3.20 -17.00 0.11
N ALA A 213 2.57 -16.83 1.27
CA ALA A 213 2.48 -17.88 2.27
C ALA A 213 1.74 -19.13 1.75
N ILE A 214 0.54 -18.94 1.16
CA ILE A 214 -0.24 -20.07 0.62
C ILE A 214 0.44 -20.73 -0.58
N GLY A 215 1.12 -19.97 -1.43
CA GLY A 215 1.85 -20.47 -2.60
C GLY A 215 3.02 -21.35 -2.20
N ALA A 216 3.84 -20.89 -1.26
CA ALA A 216 4.97 -21.64 -0.73
C ALA A 216 4.56 -22.78 0.21
N GLY A 217 3.39 -22.73 0.83
CA GLY A 217 3.00 -23.59 1.95
C GLY A 217 3.69 -23.21 3.25
N ALA A 218 4.08 -21.95 3.37
CA ALA A 218 4.74 -21.39 4.53
C ALA A 218 3.76 -21.13 5.68
N THR A 219 4.26 -21.05 6.89
CA THR A 219 3.44 -20.72 8.07
C THR A 219 3.06 -19.26 8.08
N MET A 220 1.78 -18.94 8.25
CA MET A 220 1.25 -17.58 8.39
C MET A 220 1.24 -17.15 9.85
N VAL A 221 1.73 -15.94 10.14
CA VAL A 221 1.63 -15.31 11.47
C VAL A 221 0.88 -13.99 11.32
N PRO A 222 -0.46 -13.98 11.46
CA PRO A 222 -1.23 -12.75 11.42
C PRO A 222 -0.99 -11.95 12.69
N ALA A 223 -0.65 -10.67 12.52
CA ALA A 223 -0.39 -9.78 13.64
C ALA A 223 -0.93 -8.38 13.38
N ARG A 224 -1.35 -7.69 14.44
CA ARG A 224 -1.54 -6.23 14.42
C ARG A 224 -0.16 -5.58 14.48
N PHE A 225 0.17 -4.74 13.51
CA PHE A 225 1.46 -4.05 13.46
C PHE A 225 1.76 -3.30 14.76
N SER A 226 2.94 -3.55 15.33
CA SER A 226 3.43 -2.88 16.54
C SER A 226 4.95 -2.78 16.47
N PRO A 227 5.53 -1.57 16.35
CA PRO A 227 6.98 -1.39 16.28
C PRO A 227 7.72 -1.95 17.49
N SER A 228 7.15 -1.78 18.69
CA SER A 228 7.77 -2.22 19.95
C SER A 228 7.74 -3.74 20.15
N ARG A 229 6.78 -4.47 19.56
CA ARG A 229 6.68 -5.93 19.64
C ARG A 229 7.31 -6.65 18.47
N PHE A 230 7.66 -5.92 17.42
CA PHE A 230 8.10 -6.49 16.15
C PHE A 230 9.19 -7.57 16.32
N LEU A 231 10.30 -7.23 16.98
CA LEU A 231 11.41 -8.17 17.10
C LEU A 231 11.10 -9.36 18.01
N ASP A 232 10.30 -9.15 19.06
CA ASP A 232 9.85 -10.22 19.94
C ASP A 232 8.94 -11.21 19.20
N ASP A 233 8.03 -10.69 18.34
CA ASP A 233 7.17 -11.53 17.47
C ASP A 233 8.02 -12.28 16.44
N VAL A 234 9.00 -11.62 15.79
CA VAL A 234 9.93 -12.23 14.83
C VAL A 234 10.69 -13.39 15.47
N ARG A 235 11.22 -13.22 16.66
CA ARG A 235 11.96 -14.25 17.40
C ARG A 235 11.05 -15.38 17.87
N ARG A 236 9.92 -15.04 18.50
CA ARG A 236 8.95 -16.01 19.04
C ARG A 236 8.45 -16.97 17.96
N HIS A 237 8.01 -16.42 16.83
CA HIS A 237 7.43 -17.19 15.74
C HIS A 237 8.45 -17.64 14.69
N ARG A 238 9.75 -17.30 14.87
CA ARG A 238 10.83 -17.60 13.93
C ARG A 238 10.54 -17.10 12.52
N VAL A 239 10.05 -15.86 12.42
CA VAL A 239 9.68 -15.20 11.16
C VAL A 239 10.90 -15.07 10.25
N THR A 240 10.76 -15.50 8.99
CA THR A 240 11.82 -15.45 7.98
C THR A 240 11.51 -14.47 6.85
N TYR A 241 10.23 -14.15 6.65
CA TYR A 241 9.74 -13.25 5.62
C TYR A 241 8.68 -12.29 6.19
N LEU A 242 8.76 -11.02 5.81
CA LEU A 242 7.71 -10.05 6.08
C LEU A 242 7.45 -9.16 4.86
N ASN A 243 6.22 -8.63 4.77
CA ASN A 243 5.87 -7.59 3.81
C ASN A 243 5.58 -6.26 4.54
N TYR A 244 5.87 -5.12 3.86
CA TYR A 244 5.64 -3.78 4.41
C TYR A 244 5.13 -2.78 3.36
N VAL A 245 4.56 -1.65 3.82
CA VAL A 245 4.24 -0.49 2.98
C VAL A 245 4.60 0.78 3.74
N GLY A 246 5.50 1.60 3.18
CA GLY A 246 5.85 2.91 3.72
C GLY A 246 6.44 2.89 5.13
N LYS A 247 5.74 3.50 6.07
CA LYS A 247 6.20 3.80 7.45
C LYS A 247 6.64 2.63 8.36
N PRO A 248 6.22 1.37 8.23
CA PRO A 248 6.59 0.32 9.17
C PRO A 248 8.10 0.20 9.43
N LEU A 249 8.94 0.31 8.40
CA LEU A 249 10.39 0.25 8.60
C LEU A 249 10.88 1.43 9.46
N ALA A 250 10.48 2.64 9.13
CA ALA A 250 10.83 3.85 9.88
C ALA A 250 10.35 3.79 11.34
N LEU A 251 9.13 3.28 11.56
CA LEU A 251 8.57 3.13 12.91
C LEU A 251 9.32 2.10 13.74
N ILE A 252 9.71 0.96 13.15
CA ILE A 252 10.56 -0.04 13.83
C ILE A 252 11.94 0.54 14.13
N LEU A 253 12.54 1.27 13.17
CA LEU A 253 13.83 1.93 13.35
C LEU A 253 13.80 3.04 14.41
N SER A 254 12.64 3.62 14.71
CA SER A 254 12.50 4.60 15.80
C SER A 254 12.53 3.97 17.19
N THR A 255 12.43 2.64 17.32
CA THR A 255 12.63 1.94 18.59
C THR A 255 14.11 1.90 18.98
N PRO A 256 14.45 1.88 20.27
CA PRO A 256 15.84 1.78 20.70
C PRO A 256 16.55 0.57 20.07
N GLU A 257 17.74 0.81 19.47
CA GLU A 257 18.58 -0.25 18.93
C GLU A 257 19.22 -1.06 20.06
N ARG A 258 19.25 -2.37 19.93
CA ARG A 258 19.87 -3.31 20.88
C ARG A 258 21.04 -4.03 20.20
N PRO A 259 22.08 -4.40 20.94
CA PRO A 259 23.25 -5.11 20.38
C PRO A 259 22.91 -6.46 19.73
N ASP A 260 21.78 -7.05 20.11
CA ASP A 260 21.31 -8.36 19.65
C ASP A 260 20.19 -8.25 18.58
N ASP A 261 19.91 -7.08 18.02
CA ASP A 261 18.83 -6.90 17.05
C ASP A 261 19.03 -7.78 15.80
N ALA A 262 20.26 -8.01 15.39
CA ALA A 262 20.60 -8.89 14.26
C ALA A 262 20.51 -10.40 14.61
N ASP A 263 20.40 -10.78 15.89
CA ASP A 263 20.17 -12.17 16.30
C ASP A 263 18.68 -12.52 16.16
N ASN A 264 18.27 -12.76 14.93
CA ASN A 264 16.90 -13.09 14.56
C ASN A 264 16.89 -13.89 13.23
N PRO A 265 15.82 -14.66 12.92
CA PRO A 265 15.76 -15.50 11.72
C PRO A 265 15.28 -14.79 10.45
N LEU A 266 15.00 -13.48 10.48
CA LEU A 266 14.46 -12.75 9.36
C LEU A 266 15.45 -12.72 8.19
N ARG A 267 15.02 -13.19 7.01
CA ARG A 267 15.84 -13.24 5.79
C ARG A 267 15.48 -12.11 4.82
N VAL A 268 14.17 -11.87 4.64
CA VAL A 268 13.66 -10.94 3.63
C VAL A 268 12.55 -10.06 4.19
N ALA A 269 12.67 -8.77 3.97
CA ALA A 269 11.60 -7.78 4.09
C ALA A 269 11.28 -7.21 2.70
N PHE A 270 10.09 -7.48 2.17
CA PHE A 270 9.64 -7.03 0.86
C PHE A 270 8.54 -5.99 0.99
N GLY A 271 8.64 -4.88 0.27
CA GLY A 271 7.58 -3.88 0.34
C GLY A 271 7.67 -2.76 -0.66
N ASN A 272 7.02 -1.66 -0.29
CA ASN A 272 6.84 -0.49 -1.12
C ASN A 272 6.99 0.79 -0.30
N GLU A 273 7.46 1.87 -0.94
CA GLU A 273 7.42 3.24 -0.40
C GLU A 273 8.32 3.49 0.83
N ALA A 274 9.33 2.68 1.07
CA ALA A 274 10.36 2.99 2.06
C ALA A 274 11.43 3.94 1.48
N THR A 275 12.08 4.72 2.33
CA THR A 275 13.22 5.53 1.90
C THR A 275 14.48 4.69 1.74
N ASP A 276 15.38 5.04 0.82
CA ASP A 276 16.68 4.33 0.65
C ASP A 276 17.45 4.25 1.97
N ARG A 277 17.36 5.28 2.80
CA ARG A 277 17.96 5.32 4.12
C ARG A 277 17.35 4.27 5.07
N ASP A 278 16.02 4.21 5.16
CA ASP A 278 15.35 3.26 6.05
C ASP A 278 15.56 1.82 5.59
N ILE A 279 15.65 1.58 4.27
CA ILE A 279 16.02 0.30 3.66
C ILE A 279 17.42 -0.12 4.13
N ALA A 280 18.41 0.75 3.96
CA ALA A 280 19.80 0.46 4.33
C ALA A 280 19.95 0.24 5.85
N GLU A 281 19.31 1.08 6.66
CA GLU A 281 19.38 1.03 8.12
C GLU A 281 18.68 -0.22 8.66
N PHE A 282 17.53 -0.59 8.13
CA PHE A 282 16.80 -1.79 8.53
C PHE A 282 17.60 -3.06 8.17
N ALA A 283 18.17 -3.11 6.95
CA ALA A 283 19.02 -4.20 6.52
C ALA A 283 20.24 -4.38 7.44
N ARG A 284 20.90 -3.26 7.80
CA ARG A 284 22.04 -3.25 8.75
C ARG A 284 21.63 -3.76 10.14
N ARG A 285 20.55 -3.18 10.70
CA ARG A 285 20.13 -3.43 12.10
C ARG A 285 19.65 -4.86 12.31
N PHE A 286 18.87 -5.39 11.36
CA PHE A 286 18.26 -6.72 11.51
C PHE A 286 18.95 -7.82 10.71
N GLY A 287 20.03 -7.52 9.98
CA GLY A 287 20.81 -8.50 9.24
C GLY A 287 20.07 -9.20 8.11
N CYS A 288 19.06 -8.54 7.50
CA CYS A 288 18.19 -9.14 6.49
C CYS A 288 18.26 -8.37 5.14
N ARG A 289 17.83 -9.05 4.06
CA ARG A 289 17.64 -8.39 2.77
C ARG A 289 16.34 -7.55 2.80
N VAL A 290 16.44 -6.26 2.51
CA VAL A 290 15.28 -5.38 2.36
C VAL A 290 15.11 -5.03 0.89
N VAL A 291 13.91 -5.23 0.36
CA VAL A 291 13.58 -4.93 -1.04
C VAL A 291 12.38 -4.01 -1.07
N ASP A 292 12.54 -2.89 -1.75
CA ASP A 292 11.45 -1.97 -2.04
C ASP A 292 11.08 -2.08 -3.52
N SER A 293 9.79 -2.06 -3.85
CA SER A 293 9.32 -2.18 -5.22
C SER A 293 8.21 -1.17 -5.51
N PHE A 294 7.87 -1.00 -6.77
CA PHE A 294 6.72 -0.22 -7.18
C PHE A 294 5.53 -1.15 -7.45
N GLY A 295 4.36 -0.78 -6.92
CA GLY A 295 3.12 -1.49 -7.18
C GLY A 295 1.88 -0.64 -6.92
N SER A 296 0.84 -0.90 -7.69
CA SER A 296 -0.51 -0.37 -7.47
C SER A 296 -1.49 -1.51 -7.23
N SER A 297 -2.63 -1.22 -6.61
CA SER A 297 -3.67 -2.24 -6.38
C SER A 297 -4.30 -2.75 -7.68
N GLU A 298 -4.20 -2.00 -8.75
CA GLU A 298 -4.69 -2.33 -10.09
C GLU A 298 -3.79 -3.34 -10.82
N PHE A 299 -2.51 -3.45 -10.44
CA PHE A 299 -1.50 -4.34 -11.07
C PHE A 299 -1.35 -4.15 -12.59
N ALA A 300 -1.79 -3.03 -13.14
CA ALA A 300 -1.76 -2.77 -14.57
C ALA A 300 -0.40 -2.29 -15.09
N VAL A 301 0.39 -1.68 -14.21
CA VAL A 301 1.75 -1.20 -14.49
C VAL A 301 2.71 -1.96 -13.59
N ILE A 302 3.69 -2.62 -14.19
CA ILE A 302 4.69 -3.43 -13.49
C ILE A 302 6.07 -2.84 -13.77
N VAL A 303 6.79 -2.51 -12.71
CA VAL A 303 8.19 -2.10 -12.74
C VAL A 303 8.95 -2.99 -11.80
N VAL A 304 10.01 -3.62 -12.28
CA VAL A 304 10.75 -4.64 -11.54
C VAL A 304 12.06 -4.08 -11.03
N ARG A 305 12.29 -4.19 -9.73
CA ARG A 305 13.58 -3.93 -9.11
C ARG A 305 14.48 -5.15 -9.26
N GLU A 306 15.70 -4.95 -9.71
CA GLU A 306 16.73 -5.98 -9.88
C GLU A 306 18.03 -5.57 -9.21
N ASP A 307 18.97 -6.49 -9.07
CA ASP A 307 20.28 -6.17 -8.51
C ASP A 307 20.97 -5.10 -9.39
N GLY A 308 21.50 -4.06 -8.75
CA GLY A 308 22.08 -2.91 -9.43
C GLY A 308 21.09 -1.78 -9.77
N THR A 309 19.82 -1.87 -9.35
CA THR A 309 18.87 -0.72 -9.46
C THR A 309 19.46 0.51 -8.77
N PRO A 310 19.63 1.64 -9.50
CA PRO A 310 20.19 2.86 -8.92
C PRO A 310 19.34 3.41 -7.76
N PRO A 311 19.95 4.09 -6.79
CA PRO A 311 19.22 4.78 -5.74
C PRO A 311 18.17 5.73 -6.29
N GLY A 312 16.96 5.73 -5.69
CA GLY A 312 15.82 6.54 -6.12
C GLY A 312 15.04 6.01 -7.33
N SER A 313 15.58 5.02 -8.08
CA SER A 313 14.84 4.34 -9.14
C SER A 313 13.87 3.31 -8.55
N ILE A 314 12.70 3.15 -9.19
CA ILE A 314 11.75 2.09 -8.86
C ILE A 314 12.02 0.79 -9.66
N GLY A 315 13.01 0.79 -10.55
CA GLY A 315 13.39 -0.39 -11.33
C GLY A 315 13.26 -0.18 -12.84
N ARG A 316 13.21 -1.30 -13.57
CA ARG A 316 12.99 -1.32 -15.03
C ARG A 316 11.53 -1.62 -15.36
N PRO A 317 10.98 -0.98 -16.41
CA PRO A 317 9.62 -1.22 -16.84
C PRO A 317 9.48 -2.62 -17.46
N TYR A 318 8.37 -3.29 -17.15
CA TYR A 318 7.98 -4.51 -17.85
C TYR A 318 7.60 -4.20 -19.32
N PRO A 319 7.74 -5.16 -20.26
CA PRO A 319 7.36 -4.92 -21.65
C PRO A 319 5.95 -4.32 -21.80
N GLY A 320 5.87 -3.21 -22.52
CA GLY A 320 4.64 -2.43 -22.68
C GLY A 320 4.45 -1.30 -21.66
N VAL A 321 5.24 -1.24 -20.60
CA VAL A 321 5.21 -0.13 -19.65
C VAL A 321 6.20 0.95 -20.08
N SER A 322 5.75 2.20 -20.19
CA SER A 322 6.58 3.35 -20.55
C SER A 322 6.03 4.65 -19.96
N VAL A 323 6.73 5.75 -20.19
CA VAL A 323 6.36 7.10 -19.75
C VAL A 323 5.82 7.88 -20.94
N TYR A 324 4.60 8.38 -20.84
CA TYR A 324 3.90 9.07 -21.92
C TYR A 324 3.42 10.47 -21.51
N ASN A 325 3.51 11.39 -22.45
CA ASN A 325 2.88 12.69 -22.33
C ASN A 325 1.36 12.52 -22.53
N SER A 326 0.56 12.87 -21.53
CA SER A 326 -0.90 12.67 -21.54
C SER A 326 -1.64 13.63 -22.51
N THR A 327 -0.98 14.67 -23.02
CA THR A 327 -1.55 15.64 -23.97
C THR A 327 -1.24 15.24 -25.41
N THR A 328 0.02 14.94 -25.72
CA THR A 328 0.47 14.56 -27.09
C THR A 328 0.25 13.10 -27.40
N LEU A 329 0.05 12.25 -26.38
CA LEU A 329 -0.06 10.79 -26.47
C LEU A 329 1.18 10.12 -27.07
N THR A 330 2.34 10.74 -26.88
CA THR A 330 3.63 10.22 -27.33
C THR A 330 4.49 9.82 -26.15
N GLU A 331 5.41 8.89 -26.37
CA GLU A 331 6.43 8.52 -25.39
C GLU A 331 7.31 9.72 -25.07
N CYS A 332 7.57 9.97 -23.80
CA CYS A 332 8.41 11.06 -23.33
C CYS A 332 9.88 10.84 -23.71
N ALA A 333 10.62 11.94 -23.87
CA ALA A 333 12.06 11.90 -24.08
C ALA A 333 12.79 11.23 -22.90
N VAL A 334 14.00 10.76 -23.16
CA VAL A 334 14.90 10.31 -22.10
C VAL A 334 15.30 11.52 -21.25
N ALA A 335 15.37 11.32 -19.94
CA ALA A 335 15.78 12.35 -18.99
C ALA A 335 17.24 12.76 -19.22
N GLU A 336 17.48 14.07 -19.28
CA GLU A 336 18.81 14.68 -19.38
C GLU A 336 19.13 15.40 -18.08
N PHE A 337 20.38 15.24 -17.62
CA PHE A 337 20.83 15.82 -16.36
C PHE A 337 22.03 16.73 -16.58
N ASP A 338 22.11 17.80 -15.81
CA ASP A 338 23.30 18.63 -15.74
C ASP A 338 24.43 17.95 -14.93
N GLU A 339 25.58 18.63 -14.83
CA GLU A 339 26.74 18.17 -14.07
C GLU A 339 26.48 17.96 -12.56
N HIS A 340 25.38 18.49 -12.06
CA HIS A 340 24.94 18.40 -10.66
C HIS A 340 23.84 17.38 -10.44
N GLY A 341 23.34 16.71 -11.51
CA GLY A 341 22.26 15.73 -11.45
C GLY A 341 20.85 16.33 -11.43
N ALA A 342 20.70 17.63 -11.74
CA ALA A 342 19.39 18.24 -11.92
C ALA A 342 18.85 17.95 -13.32
N LEU A 343 17.55 17.60 -13.40
CA LEU A 343 16.86 17.30 -14.66
C LEU A 343 16.71 18.58 -15.50
N THR A 344 17.25 18.59 -16.72
CA THR A 344 17.31 19.77 -17.59
C THR A 344 16.18 19.84 -18.62
N ASN A 345 15.64 18.69 -19.03
CA ASN A 345 14.56 18.59 -20.03
C ASN A 345 13.23 18.12 -19.40
N PHE A 346 12.87 18.70 -18.25
CA PHE A 346 11.74 18.26 -17.41
C PHE A 346 10.42 18.14 -18.19
N ASP A 347 10.05 19.15 -18.98
CA ASP A 347 8.77 19.18 -19.70
C ASP A 347 8.65 18.09 -20.79
N ASP A 348 9.79 17.65 -21.36
CA ASP A 348 9.85 16.62 -22.38
C ASP A 348 10.00 15.21 -21.81
N ALA A 349 10.66 15.08 -20.64
CA ALA A 349 11.01 13.79 -20.06
C ALA A 349 9.99 13.26 -19.04
N VAL A 350 9.29 14.15 -18.33
CA VAL A 350 8.33 13.74 -17.29
C VAL A 350 6.94 13.57 -17.89
N GLY A 351 6.36 12.41 -17.69
CA GLY A 351 5.00 12.07 -18.11
C GLY A 351 4.35 11.08 -17.18
N GLU A 352 3.19 10.57 -17.59
CA GLU A 352 2.47 9.56 -16.84
C GLU A 352 2.99 8.16 -17.19
N LEU A 353 3.17 7.33 -16.17
CA LEU A 353 3.55 5.94 -16.33
C LEU A 353 2.33 5.15 -16.84
N VAL A 354 2.48 4.52 -18.00
CA VAL A 354 1.37 3.84 -18.70
C VAL A 354 1.72 2.41 -19.07
N ASN A 355 0.68 1.58 -19.24
CA ASN A 355 0.81 0.31 -19.95
C ASN A 355 0.19 0.46 -21.34
N THR A 356 1.03 0.47 -22.37
CA THR A 356 0.65 0.66 -23.79
C THR A 356 -0.05 -0.56 -24.39
N GLN A 357 0.04 -1.72 -23.74
CA GLN A 357 -0.60 -2.97 -24.18
C GLN A 357 -2.01 -3.15 -23.59
N GLY A 358 -2.55 -2.14 -22.92
CA GLY A 358 -3.89 -2.15 -22.33
C GLY A 358 -3.89 -2.32 -20.82
N ALA A 359 -4.95 -2.93 -20.30
CA ALA A 359 -5.18 -3.02 -18.85
C ALA A 359 -4.27 -4.03 -18.12
N GLY A 360 -3.57 -4.91 -18.85
CA GLY A 360 -2.90 -6.02 -18.22
C GLY A 360 -3.88 -6.86 -17.38
N PRO A 361 -3.54 -7.17 -16.12
CA PRO A 361 -4.43 -7.92 -15.22
C PRO A 361 -5.58 -7.10 -14.60
N PHE A 362 -5.62 -5.80 -14.81
CA PHE A 362 -6.67 -4.95 -14.25
C PHE A 362 -8.03 -5.23 -14.90
N ALA A 363 -8.95 -5.79 -14.13
CA ALA A 363 -10.31 -6.15 -14.57
C ALA A 363 -11.32 -4.98 -14.48
N GLY A 364 -10.85 -3.76 -14.25
CA GLY A 364 -11.70 -2.58 -13.98
C GLY A 364 -12.12 -2.48 -12.51
N TYR A 365 -12.70 -1.34 -12.17
CA TYR A 365 -13.29 -1.12 -10.84
C TYR A 365 -14.71 -1.72 -10.80
N TYR A 366 -15.06 -2.33 -9.67
CA TYR A 366 -16.37 -2.92 -9.47
C TYR A 366 -17.45 -1.83 -9.42
N ASN A 367 -18.49 -1.97 -10.21
CA ASN A 367 -19.61 -1.04 -10.35
C ASN A 367 -19.21 0.44 -10.60
N ASP A 368 -18.01 0.67 -11.17
CA ASP A 368 -17.54 2.03 -11.48
C ASP A 368 -16.91 2.09 -12.89
N PRO A 369 -17.75 2.02 -13.95
CA PRO A 369 -17.28 2.09 -15.33
C PRO A 369 -16.68 3.46 -15.67
N ALA A 370 -17.10 4.52 -15.02
CA ALA A 370 -16.56 5.87 -15.24
C ALA A 370 -15.11 5.97 -14.75
N ALA A 371 -14.83 5.53 -13.53
CA ALA A 371 -13.47 5.47 -13.01
C ALA A 371 -12.58 4.51 -13.81
N THR A 372 -13.15 3.40 -14.31
CA THR A 372 -12.42 2.48 -15.20
C THR A 372 -12.05 3.16 -16.51
N ALA A 373 -12.97 3.91 -17.13
CA ALA A 373 -12.72 4.66 -18.36
C ALA A 373 -11.67 5.77 -18.18
N GLU A 374 -11.61 6.42 -17.01
CA GLU A 374 -10.55 7.39 -16.70
C GLU A 374 -9.14 6.78 -16.75
N ARG A 375 -9.02 5.49 -16.39
CA ARG A 375 -7.74 4.75 -16.43
C ARG A 375 -7.47 4.16 -17.81
N MET A 376 -8.51 3.76 -18.53
CA MET A 376 -8.41 3.15 -19.85
C MET A 376 -8.66 4.19 -20.93
N ARG A 377 -7.62 4.93 -21.32
CA ARG A 377 -7.68 5.96 -22.36
C ARG A 377 -6.85 5.55 -23.57
N HIS A 378 -7.36 5.76 -24.77
CA HIS A 378 -6.65 5.50 -26.03
C HIS A 378 -6.09 4.07 -26.15
N GLY A 379 -6.79 3.07 -25.60
CA GLY A 379 -6.35 1.67 -25.58
C GLY A 379 -5.21 1.35 -24.61
N MET A 380 -4.75 2.31 -23.82
CA MET A 380 -3.69 2.19 -22.84
C MET A 380 -4.23 2.34 -21.42
N TYR A 381 -3.54 1.73 -20.45
CA TYR A 381 -3.82 2.00 -19.03
C TYR A 381 -2.93 3.14 -18.53
N TRP A 382 -3.55 4.13 -17.91
CA TRP A 382 -2.93 5.33 -17.34
C TRP A 382 -2.93 5.24 -15.81
N SER A 383 -1.73 5.17 -15.21
CA SER A 383 -1.60 4.90 -13.77
C SER A 383 -1.96 6.09 -12.87
N GLY A 384 -1.83 7.31 -13.39
CA GLY A 384 -1.89 8.54 -12.61
C GLY A 384 -0.61 8.81 -11.82
N ASP A 385 0.44 8.02 -12.01
CA ASP A 385 1.75 8.25 -11.44
C ASP A 385 2.67 8.90 -12.47
N LEU A 386 3.30 10.01 -12.10
CA LEU A 386 4.29 10.70 -12.93
C LEU A 386 5.66 10.05 -12.76
N ALA A 387 6.36 9.90 -13.87
CA ALA A 387 7.68 9.30 -13.91
C ALA A 387 8.54 9.91 -15.01
N TYR A 388 9.84 9.62 -14.96
CA TYR A 388 10.76 9.81 -16.06
C TYR A 388 11.68 8.60 -16.20
N ARG A 389 12.27 8.44 -17.37
CA ARG A 389 13.20 7.35 -17.69
C ARG A 389 14.58 7.93 -18.01
N ASP A 390 15.63 7.38 -17.41
CA ASP A 390 17.00 7.74 -17.74
C ASP A 390 17.53 7.02 -19.01
N ALA A 391 18.76 7.33 -19.39
CA ALA A 391 19.41 6.77 -20.59
C ALA A 391 19.62 5.25 -20.50
N ASP A 392 19.73 4.70 -19.30
CA ASP A 392 19.90 3.27 -19.06
C ASP A 392 18.56 2.53 -18.96
N GLY A 393 17.42 3.24 -19.05
CA GLY A 393 16.08 2.69 -19.03
C GLY A 393 15.49 2.51 -17.63
N TRP A 394 16.12 3.05 -16.60
CA TRP A 394 15.58 3.04 -15.24
C TRP A 394 14.46 4.05 -15.08
N ILE A 395 13.41 3.66 -14.35
CA ILE A 395 12.26 4.52 -14.08
C ILE A 395 12.39 5.18 -12.70
N TYR A 396 12.10 6.46 -12.66
CA TYR A 396 12.06 7.27 -11.43
C TYR A 396 10.68 7.91 -11.29
N LEU A 397 10.07 7.79 -10.10
CA LEU A 397 8.80 8.47 -9.83
C LEU A 397 9.04 9.97 -9.64
N ALA A 398 8.19 10.76 -10.28
CA ALA A 398 8.15 12.21 -10.12
C ALA A 398 7.01 12.68 -9.19
N GLY A 399 6.03 11.82 -8.89
CA GLY A 399 4.88 12.12 -8.05
C GLY A 399 3.60 11.57 -8.64
N ARG A 400 2.48 12.21 -8.34
CA ARG A 400 1.19 11.91 -8.98
C ARG A 400 0.75 13.05 -9.88
N THR A 401 -0.11 12.78 -10.85
CA THR A 401 -0.70 13.82 -11.70
C THR A 401 -1.44 14.89 -10.88
N ALA A 402 -2.00 14.51 -9.72
CA ALA A 402 -2.62 15.44 -8.78
C ALA A 402 -1.62 16.22 -7.90
N ASP A 403 -0.35 15.84 -7.87
CA ASP A 403 0.74 16.48 -7.09
C ASP A 403 1.60 17.40 -7.97
N TRP A 404 1.14 17.70 -9.18
CA TRP A 404 1.78 18.63 -10.08
C TRP A 404 1.65 20.05 -9.55
N MET A 405 2.74 20.80 -9.51
CA MET A 405 2.77 22.18 -9.04
C MET A 405 3.18 23.09 -10.19
N ARG A 406 2.44 24.17 -10.42
CA ARG A 406 2.80 25.16 -11.43
C ARG A 406 3.29 26.44 -10.75
N VAL A 407 4.61 26.55 -10.61
CA VAL A 407 5.28 27.63 -9.89
C VAL A 407 5.98 28.57 -10.87
N ASP A 408 5.61 29.86 -10.89
CA ASP A 408 6.18 30.88 -11.79
C ASP A 408 6.20 30.43 -13.27
N GLY A 409 5.15 29.72 -13.71
CA GLY A 409 5.01 29.22 -15.07
C GLY A 409 5.78 27.95 -15.40
N GLU A 410 6.55 27.40 -14.47
CA GLU A 410 7.23 26.12 -14.59
C GLU A 410 6.46 25.00 -13.92
N ASN A 411 6.54 23.80 -14.50
CA ASN A 411 5.97 22.61 -13.93
C ASN A 411 6.98 21.96 -13.00
N LEU A 412 6.57 21.71 -11.75
CA LEU A 412 7.39 21.04 -10.74
C LEU A 412 6.66 19.79 -10.24
N ALA A 413 7.42 18.71 -10.03
CA ALA A 413 6.93 17.50 -9.42
C ALA A 413 7.34 17.42 -7.95
N ALA A 414 6.48 16.94 -7.09
CA ALA A 414 6.73 16.85 -5.65
C ALA A 414 7.81 15.80 -5.31
N GLY A 415 7.82 14.66 -6.00
CA GLY A 415 8.70 13.53 -5.69
C GLY A 415 10.21 13.85 -5.67
N PRO A 416 10.76 14.52 -6.69
CA PRO A 416 12.17 14.94 -6.67
C PRO A 416 12.53 15.82 -5.46
N ILE A 417 11.65 16.76 -5.11
CA ILE A 417 11.86 17.65 -3.96
C ILE A 417 11.79 16.86 -2.65
N GLU A 418 10.83 15.93 -2.51
CA GLU A 418 10.71 15.05 -1.35
C GLU A 418 11.95 14.18 -1.15
N ARG A 419 12.51 13.59 -2.22
CA ARG A 419 13.75 12.82 -2.14
C ARG A 419 14.92 13.64 -1.61
N ILE A 420 15.06 14.87 -2.09
CA ILE A 420 16.13 15.78 -1.63
C ILE A 420 15.92 16.16 -0.16
N LEU A 421 14.71 16.58 0.23
CA LEU A 421 14.40 16.92 1.61
C LEU A 421 14.55 15.73 2.57
N GLY A 422 14.32 14.51 2.09
CA GLY A 422 14.55 13.26 2.84
C GLY A 422 16.02 12.98 3.18
N ARG A 423 16.98 13.67 2.51
CA ARG A 423 18.42 13.60 2.84
C ARG A 423 18.77 14.31 4.14
N LEU A 424 17.89 15.20 4.66
CA LEU A 424 18.08 15.86 5.95
C LEU A 424 18.10 14.84 7.08
N PRO A 425 19.19 14.74 7.87
CA PRO A 425 19.28 13.75 8.96
C PRO A 425 18.19 13.91 10.01
N GLU A 426 17.76 15.15 10.23
CA GLU A 426 16.75 15.53 11.21
C GLU A 426 15.33 15.11 10.80
N VAL A 427 15.07 14.82 9.51
CA VAL A 427 13.74 14.54 8.96
C VAL A 427 13.45 13.04 8.96
N SER A 428 12.28 12.67 9.48
CA SER A 428 11.73 11.30 9.43
C SER A 428 10.69 11.12 8.33
N GLN A 429 9.90 12.18 8.03
CA GLN A 429 8.87 12.15 7.00
C GLN A 429 8.81 13.50 6.30
N VAL A 430 8.49 13.46 5.01
CA VAL A 430 8.31 14.65 4.19
C VAL A 430 7.13 14.48 3.26
N ALA A 431 6.37 15.55 3.08
CA ALA A 431 5.37 15.68 2.02
C ALA A 431 5.53 17.05 1.38
N VAL A 432 5.60 17.07 0.05
CA VAL A 432 5.65 18.30 -0.76
C VAL A 432 4.38 18.39 -1.57
N TYR A 433 3.78 19.57 -1.58
CA TYR A 433 2.51 19.82 -2.25
C TYR A 433 2.36 21.29 -2.66
N ALA A 434 1.44 21.53 -3.60
CA ALA A 434 1.06 22.87 -4.02
C ALA A 434 0.18 23.55 -2.97
N VAL A 435 0.42 24.83 -2.75
CA VAL A 435 -0.56 25.73 -2.12
C VAL A 435 -0.86 26.87 -3.10
N PRO A 436 -2.14 27.17 -3.37
CA PRO A 436 -2.51 28.21 -4.32
C PRO A 436 -1.97 29.58 -3.91
N ASP A 437 -1.54 30.37 -4.90
CA ASP A 437 -1.13 31.76 -4.74
C ASP A 437 -1.77 32.58 -5.89
N ASP A 438 -2.55 33.59 -5.52
CA ASP A 438 -3.34 34.38 -6.47
C ASP A 438 -2.52 35.13 -7.52
N ARG A 439 -1.20 35.26 -7.31
CA ARG A 439 -0.29 36.05 -8.18
C ARG A 439 0.54 35.21 -9.13
N VAL A 440 0.92 34.00 -8.69
CA VAL A 440 1.94 33.19 -9.40
C VAL A 440 1.50 31.74 -9.68
N GLY A 441 0.23 31.42 -9.44
CA GLY A 441 -0.31 30.06 -9.59
C GLY A 441 -0.15 29.27 -8.31
N ASP A 442 0.87 28.40 -8.23
CA ASP A 442 1.15 27.62 -7.02
C ASP A 442 2.42 28.08 -6.31
N GLN A 443 2.51 27.77 -5.03
CA GLN A 443 3.75 27.82 -4.25
C GLN A 443 4.08 26.44 -3.72
N VAL A 444 5.36 26.11 -3.67
CA VAL A 444 5.83 24.85 -3.07
C VAL A 444 5.70 24.93 -1.55
N MET A 445 5.00 23.99 -0.96
CA MET A 445 4.95 23.81 0.49
C MET A 445 5.48 22.44 0.88
N ALA A 446 6.31 22.39 1.93
CA ALA A 446 6.82 21.16 2.52
C ALA A 446 6.28 21.00 3.95
N ALA A 447 5.72 19.82 4.25
CA ALA A 447 5.39 19.39 5.60
C ALA A 447 6.42 18.34 6.04
N LEU A 448 7.06 18.58 7.18
CA LEU A 448 8.15 17.75 7.71
C LEU A 448 7.77 17.21 9.09
N VAL A 449 8.13 15.95 9.37
CA VAL A 449 8.17 15.39 10.72
C VAL A 449 9.64 15.18 11.08
N LEU A 450 10.04 15.63 12.23
CA LEU A 450 11.41 15.46 12.70
C LEU A 450 11.58 14.13 13.44
N ARG A 451 12.78 13.59 13.41
CA ARG A 451 13.15 12.43 14.23
C ARG A 451 13.13 12.79 15.71
N ALA A 452 12.77 11.83 16.55
CA ALA A 452 12.76 12.03 18.00
C ALA A 452 14.13 12.53 18.50
N GLY A 453 14.09 13.56 19.35
CA GLY A 453 15.31 14.16 19.92
C GLY A 453 16.09 15.08 18.98
N THR A 454 15.65 15.29 17.74
CA THR A 454 16.31 16.21 16.81
C THR A 454 15.61 17.57 16.76
N ARG A 455 16.35 18.60 16.34
CA ARG A 455 15.84 19.96 16.15
C ARG A 455 16.35 20.51 14.82
N LEU A 456 15.45 21.01 14.01
CA LEU A 456 15.75 21.72 12.77
C LEU A 456 15.49 23.22 12.97
N THR A 457 16.40 24.07 12.52
CA THR A 457 16.22 25.53 12.53
C THR A 457 16.06 26.06 11.12
N PRO A 458 15.41 27.25 10.94
CA PRO A 458 15.29 27.88 9.62
C PRO A 458 16.64 28.05 8.91
N ASP A 459 17.68 28.48 9.64
CA ASP A 459 19.03 28.68 9.09
C ASP A 459 19.69 27.35 8.67
N ARG A 460 19.52 26.28 9.46
CA ARG A 460 20.02 24.94 9.12
C ARG A 460 19.35 24.41 7.86
N PHE A 461 18.03 24.62 7.74
CA PHE A 461 17.26 24.23 6.56
C PHE A 461 17.69 25.00 5.32
N ALA A 462 17.84 26.34 5.40
CA ALA A 462 18.33 27.17 4.30
C ALA A 462 19.73 26.74 3.82
N LYS A 463 20.66 26.49 4.74
CA LYS A 463 22.01 26.01 4.43
C LYS A 463 21.98 24.64 3.76
N PHE A 464 21.09 23.75 4.20
CA PHE A 464 20.92 22.44 3.57
C PHE A 464 20.47 22.59 2.12
N LEU A 465 19.42 23.39 1.84
CA LEU A 465 18.93 23.61 0.48
C LEU A 465 20.01 24.21 -0.43
N ALA A 466 20.75 25.18 0.07
CA ALA A 466 21.85 25.83 -0.69
C ALA A 466 23.00 24.85 -1.03
N ALA A 467 23.13 23.77 -0.27
CA ALA A 467 24.14 22.74 -0.49
C ALA A 467 23.64 21.62 -1.42
N GLN A 468 22.39 21.67 -1.92
CA GLN A 468 21.86 20.68 -2.86
C GLN A 468 21.97 21.17 -4.30
N PRO A 469 22.99 20.74 -5.07
CA PRO A 469 23.21 21.22 -6.43
C PRO A 469 22.11 20.75 -7.40
N ASP A 470 21.46 19.64 -7.07
CA ASP A 470 20.36 19.01 -7.83
C ASP A 470 18.96 19.59 -7.50
N LEU A 471 18.87 20.64 -6.68
CA LEU A 471 17.61 21.32 -6.36
C LEU A 471 17.59 22.76 -6.87
N SER A 472 16.84 23.01 -7.94
CA SER A 472 16.64 24.38 -8.44
C SER A 472 16.11 25.30 -7.33
N PRO A 473 16.60 26.55 -7.21
CA PRO A 473 16.07 27.54 -6.27
C PRO A 473 14.55 27.80 -6.42
N LYS A 474 13.98 27.59 -7.59
CA LYS A 474 12.53 27.69 -7.84
C LYS A 474 11.74 26.58 -7.14
N ALA A 475 12.35 25.40 -7.03
CA ALA A 475 11.77 24.25 -6.33
C ALA A 475 11.91 24.32 -4.80
N TRP A 476 12.62 25.32 -4.28
CA TRP A 476 12.74 25.47 -2.83
C TRP A 476 11.36 25.79 -2.21
N PRO A 477 10.93 25.06 -1.18
CA PRO A 477 9.66 25.32 -0.53
C PRO A 477 9.51 26.79 -0.10
N ARG A 478 8.40 27.41 -0.51
CA ARG A 478 8.01 28.75 -0.06
C ARG A 478 7.61 28.73 1.40
N TYR A 479 6.92 27.66 1.77
CA TYR A 479 6.43 27.40 3.11
C TYR A 479 6.92 26.05 3.61
N VAL A 480 7.31 25.99 4.88
CA VAL A 480 7.76 24.77 5.56
C VAL A 480 7.00 24.63 6.87
N ARG A 481 6.26 23.56 7.02
CA ARG A 481 5.55 23.23 8.26
C ARG A 481 6.26 22.09 8.97
N ILE A 482 6.59 22.27 10.25
CA ILE A 482 7.09 21.21 11.11
C ILE A 482 5.90 20.65 11.89
N ASN A 483 5.55 19.40 11.64
CA ASN A 483 4.43 18.70 12.23
C ASN A 483 4.92 17.69 13.27
N ALA A 484 4.06 17.35 14.24
CA ALA A 484 4.30 16.21 15.12
C ALA A 484 4.12 14.88 14.36
N ASP A 485 3.14 14.82 13.46
CA ASP A 485 2.87 13.70 12.56
C ASP A 485 2.18 14.21 11.29
N LEU A 486 2.17 13.40 10.21
CA LEU A 486 1.44 13.69 8.98
C LEU A 486 0.18 12.83 8.91
N PRO A 487 -0.94 13.37 8.35
CA PRO A 487 -2.14 12.60 8.14
C PRO A 487 -1.87 11.44 7.17
N THR A 488 -2.35 10.25 7.51
CA THR A 488 -2.10 9.04 6.72
C THR A 488 -3.36 8.20 6.51
N THR A 489 -3.30 7.36 5.49
CA THR A 489 -4.27 6.29 5.26
C THR A 489 -4.06 5.14 6.26
N ALA A 490 -4.97 4.17 6.27
CA ALA A 490 -4.81 2.92 7.01
C ALA A 490 -3.55 2.12 6.62
N THR A 491 -3.04 2.33 5.40
CA THR A 491 -1.78 1.75 4.90
C THR A 491 -0.58 2.65 5.14
N ASN A 492 -0.70 3.65 6.01
CA ASN A 492 0.34 4.61 6.34
C ASN A 492 0.83 5.50 5.17
N LYS A 493 0.09 5.59 4.05
CA LYS A 493 0.38 6.55 2.99
C LYS A 493 -0.02 7.96 3.41
N ILE A 494 0.84 8.95 3.16
CA ILE A 494 0.56 10.35 3.50
C ILE A 494 -0.63 10.86 2.69
N LEU A 495 -1.60 11.45 3.39
CA LEU A 495 -2.80 12.07 2.80
C LEU A 495 -2.53 13.54 2.43
N LYS A 496 -1.83 13.79 1.30
CA LYS A 496 -1.50 15.14 0.85
C LYS A 496 -2.74 16.04 0.71
N ARG A 497 -3.89 15.50 0.29
CA ARG A 497 -5.14 16.27 0.20
C ARG A 497 -5.55 16.93 1.52
N ALA A 498 -5.31 16.27 2.65
CA ALA A 498 -5.59 16.85 3.97
C ALA A 498 -4.61 17.99 4.29
N LEU A 499 -3.36 17.87 3.86
CA LEU A 499 -2.35 18.91 3.99
C LEU A 499 -2.65 20.12 3.09
N ILE A 500 -3.07 19.87 1.85
CA ILE A 500 -3.50 20.92 0.90
C ILE A 500 -4.74 21.66 1.43
N ALA A 501 -5.75 20.93 1.94
CA ALA A 501 -6.95 21.53 2.53
C ALA A 501 -6.66 22.39 3.76
N ALA A 502 -5.63 22.04 4.55
CA ALA A 502 -5.17 22.84 5.68
C ALA A 502 -4.46 24.14 5.26
N GLY A 503 -4.05 24.26 4.00
CA GLY A 503 -3.44 25.46 3.42
C GLY A 503 -2.22 25.96 4.17
N VAL A 504 -1.92 27.25 4.05
CA VAL A 504 -0.86 27.95 4.78
C VAL A 504 -1.42 28.40 6.13
N SER A 505 -1.51 27.52 7.11
CA SER A 505 -1.99 27.82 8.47
C SER A 505 -0.91 27.48 9.49
N ALA A 506 -0.79 28.29 10.54
CA ALA A 506 0.09 28.01 11.67
C ALA A 506 -0.54 27.01 12.67
N GLU A 507 -1.79 26.60 12.46
CA GLU A 507 -2.45 25.62 13.30
C GLU A 507 -1.80 24.22 13.13
N GLY A 508 -1.47 23.59 14.24
CA GLY A 508 -0.93 22.22 14.27
C GLY A 508 0.58 22.09 14.09
N GLY A 509 1.36 23.18 14.07
CA GLY A 509 2.81 23.08 13.96
C GLY A 509 3.53 24.40 13.85
N VAL A 510 4.86 24.33 13.73
CA VAL A 510 5.71 25.50 13.47
C VAL A 510 5.76 25.73 11.96
N LEU A 511 5.34 26.92 11.52
CA LEU A 511 5.33 27.31 10.11
C LEU A 511 6.47 28.29 9.83
N TRP A 512 7.27 28.00 8.79
CA TRP A 512 8.30 28.91 8.27
C TRP A 512 7.91 29.39 6.86
N THR A 513 8.36 30.59 6.53
CA THR A 513 8.25 31.15 5.19
C THR A 513 9.54 31.82 4.77
N ARG A 514 9.79 31.88 3.47
CA ARG A 514 10.85 32.67 2.85
C ARG A 514 10.28 33.73 1.90
N PRO A 515 10.97 34.87 1.65
CA PRO A 515 10.59 35.81 0.60
C PRO A 515 10.65 35.13 -0.80
N ALA A 516 9.87 35.64 -1.75
CA ALA A 516 9.80 35.07 -3.12
C ALA A 516 11.18 34.94 -3.78
N ARG A 517 12.05 35.93 -3.62
CA ARG A 517 13.42 35.97 -4.16
C ARG A 517 14.50 35.84 -3.08
N GLY A 518 14.16 35.35 -1.88
CA GLY A 518 15.10 35.19 -0.78
C GLY A 518 15.37 33.75 -0.44
N THR A 519 16.50 33.49 0.21
CA THR A 519 16.93 32.16 0.67
C THR A 519 16.74 31.94 2.16
N ALA A 520 16.52 33.01 2.95
CA ALA A 520 16.37 32.95 4.40
C ALA A 520 14.93 32.62 4.80
N TYR A 521 14.78 31.62 5.67
CA TYR A 521 13.49 31.25 6.27
C TYR A 521 13.29 31.99 7.59
N ARG A 522 12.05 32.36 7.87
CA ARG A 522 11.63 32.92 9.15
C ARG A 522 10.36 32.25 9.64
N GLN A 523 10.18 32.17 10.94
CA GLN A 523 8.95 31.64 11.50
C GLN A 523 7.79 32.62 11.23
N LEU A 524 6.69 32.08 10.74
CA LEU A 524 5.44 32.81 10.57
C LEU A 524 4.68 32.76 11.90
N THR A 525 4.38 33.91 12.47
CA THR A 525 3.55 34.02 13.69
C THR A 525 2.10 34.30 13.29
N ALA A 526 1.13 33.85 14.10
CA ALA A 526 -0.30 33.99 13.83
C ALA A 526 -0.78 35.45 13.61
N SER A 527 0.07 36.44 13.90
CA SER A 527 -0.23 37.88 13.68
C SER A 527 0.20 38.40 12.29
N SER A 528 0.78 37.56 11.43
CA SER A 528 1.34 37.94 10.12
C SER A 528 0.74 37.13 8.94
N ALA A 529 -0.36 36.41 9.18
CA ALA A 529 -1.12 35.65 8.15
C ALA A 529 -2.36 36.40 7.72
#